data_43c7c828fd2b11953a59d5f2ed268b1e
#
_entry.id   43c7c828fd2b11953a59d5f2ed268b1e
#
_cell.length_a   1.000
_cell.length_b   1.000
_cell.length_c   1.000
_cell.angle_alpha   90.00
_cell.angle_beta   90.00
_cell.angle_gamma   90.00
#
_symmetry.space_group_name_H-M   'P 1'
#
loop_
_entity.id
_entity.type
_entity.pdbx_description
1 polymer ?
#
loop_
_entity_poly.entity_id
_entity_poly.type
_entity_poly.pdbx_seq_one_letter_code
_entity_poly.pdbx_strand_id
1 'polypeptide(L)'
;MIRLLDALSASPREWRHGYDIMKETGLLSGTLYPLLMRMTDQGLVEAEWREPARPGRPPRHAYRLTAQGLALARETARERSAPGFKEVPV
;
A
#
# COMPACT_ATOMS: atom_id res chain seq x y z
N MET A 1 -6.15 6.22 -0.12
CA MET A 1 -5.70 5.17 -1.07
C MET A 1 -4.50 5.57 -1.91
N ILE A 2 -4.48 6.80 -2.44
CA ILE A 2 -3.36 7.24 -3.30
C ILE A 2 -2.02 7.21 -2.58
N ARG A 3 -1.95 7.70 -1.35
CA ARG A 3 -0.71 7.64 -0.56
C ARG A 3 -0.22 6.21 -0.35
N LEU A 4 -1.16 5.31 -0.12
CA LEU A 4 -0.85 3.92 0.10
C LEU A 4 -0.34 3.26 -1.18
N LEU A 5 -0.98 3.54 -2.32
CA LEU A 5 -0.52 3.05 -3.62
C LEU A 5 0.88 3.59 -3.94
N ASP A 6 1.13 4.87 -3.71
CA ASP A 6 2.43 5.48 -3.95
C ASP A 6 3.53 4.83 -3.10
N ALA A 7 3.27 4.65 -1.81
CA ALA A 7 4.24 4.05 -0.91
C ALA A 7 4.57 2.62 -1.30
N LEU A 8 3.55 1.82 -1.64
CA LEU A 8 3.75 0.43 -2.03
C LEU A 8 4.38 0.30 -3.41
N SER A 9 4.07 1.22 -4.33
CA SER A 9 4.62 1.17 -5.69
C SER A 9 6.08 1.60 -5.77
N ALA A 10 6.59 2.32 -4.78
CA ALA A 10 8.00 2.71 -4.72
C ALA A 10 8.92 1.49 -4.69
N SER A 11 8.48 0.40 -4.07
CA SER A 11 9.21 -0.87 -4.02
C SER A 11 8.21 -2.02 -4.17
N PRO A 12 7.64 -2.21 -5.37
CA PRO A 12 6.48 -3.07 -5.55
C PRO A 12 6.73 -4.56 -5.27
N ARG A 13 7.97 -4.99 -5.32
CA ARG A 13 8.31 -6.38 -5.04
C ARG A 13 8.66 -6.65 -3.59
N GLU A 14 8.88 -5.60 -2.81
CA GLU A 14 9.22 -5.74 -1.41
C GLU A 14 7.98 -5.92 -0.56
N TRP A 15 8.09 -6.83 0.38
CA TRP A 15 7.09 -6.98 1.42
C TRP A 15 7.28 -5.89 2.46
N ARG A 16 6.22 -5.17 2.77
CA ARG A 16 6.24 -4.05 3.71
C ARG A 16 5.36 -4.36 4.90
N HIS A 17 5.90 -4.18 6.10
CA HIS A 17 5.10 -4.32 7.31
C HIS A 17 4.19 -3.11 7.51
N GLY A 18 3.06 -3.32 8.18
CA GLY A 18 2.12 -2.24 8.44
C GLY A 18 2.74 -1.04 9.14
N TYR A 19 3.64 -1.29 10.09
CA TYR A 19 4.34 -0.22 10.79
C TYR A 19 5.18 0.66 9.84
N ASP A 20 5.89 0.03 8.91
CA ASP A 20 6.69 0.76 7.93
C ASP A 20 5.80 1.59 7.00
N ILE A 21 4.66 1.03 6.60
CA ILE A 21 3.71 1.73 5.75
C ILE A 21 3.14 2.94 6.50
N MET A 22 2.83 2.79 7.79
CA MET A 22 2.36 3.91 8.61
C MET A 22 3.37 5.04 8.65
N LYS A 23 4.65 4.71 8.82
CA LYS A 23 5.72 5.71 8.85
C LYS A 23 5.86 6.43 7.51
N GLU A 24 5.76 5.72 6.41
CA GLU A 24 5.90 6.30 5.07
C GLU A 24 4.70 7.14 4.65
N THR A 25 3.51 6.70 5.00
CA THR A 25 2.27 7.36 4.56
C THR A 25 1.76 8.41 5.54
N GLY A 26 2.18 8.32 6.80
CA GLY A 26 1.62 9.15 7.85
C GLY A 26 0.22 8.73 8.29
N LEU A 27 -0.30 7.63 7.78
CA LEU A 27 -1.62 7.13 8.15
C LEU A 27 -1.56 6.42 9.50
N LEU A 28 -2.58 6.64 10.32
CA LEU A 28 -2.73 5.95 11.59
C LEU A 28 -3.27 4.54 11.37
N SER A 29 -3.02 3.64 12.32
CA SER A 29 -3.43 2.24 12.21
C SER A 29 -4.94 2.08 11.99
N GLY A 30 -5.75 2.88 12.64
CA GLY A 30 -7.21 2.84 12.48
C GLY A 30 -7.70 3.19 11.09
N THR A 31 -6.89 3.88 10.30
CA THR A 31 -7.18 4.20 8.90
C THR A 31 -6.50 3.23 7.96
N LEU A 32 -5.25 2.88 8.26
CA LEU A 32 -4.43 2.05 7.37
C LEU A 32 -4.95 0.62 7.23
N TYR A 33 -5.21 -0.05 8.35
CA TYR A 33 -5.59 -1.47 8.29
C TYR A 33 -6.91 -1.72 7.59
N PRO A 34 -7.98 -0.93 7.79
CA PRO A 34 -9.20 -1.08 7.01
C PRO A 34 -8.97 -0.90 5.50
N LEU A 35 -8.08 0.04 5.10
CA LEU A 35 -7.74 0.24 3.69
C LEU A 35 -7.00 -0.97 3.14
N LEU A 36 -6.02 -1.50 3.87
CA LEU A 36 -5.27 -2.68 3.45
C LEU A 36 -6.20 -3.89 3.29
N MET A 37 -7.14 -4.08 4.20
CA MET A 37 -8.11 -5.16 4.10
C MET A 37 -8.98 -5.01 2.86
N ARG A 38 -9.46 -3.81 2.59
CA ARG A 38 -10.28 -3.53 1.42
C ARG A 38 -9.50 -3.77 0.13
N MET A 39 -8.26 -3.31 0.08
CA MET A 39 -7.40 -3.50 -1.09
C MET A 39 -7.06 -4.98 -1.29
N THR A 40 -6.89 -5.73 -0.22
CA THR A 40 -6.67 -7.17 -0.29
C THR A 40 -7.91 -7.86 -0.85
N ASP A 41 -9.10 -7.49 -0.40
CA ASP A 41 -10.35 -8.05 -0.90
C ASP A 41 -10.58 -7.73 -2.38
N GLN A 42 -10.10 -6.59 -2.83
CA GLN A 42 -10.20 -6.18 -4.24
C GLN A 42 -9.10 -6.76 -5.13
N GLY A 43 -8.18 -7.54 -4.55
CA GLY A 43 -7.08 -8.13 -5.29
C GLY A 43 -5.97 -7.16 -5.67
N LEU A 44 -5.90 -6.00 -5.02
CA LEU A 44 -4.89 -4.98 -5.30
C LEU A 44 -3.64 -5.15 -4.46
N VAL A 45 -3.77 -5.76 -3.30
CA VAL A 45 -2.70 -6.01 -2.33
C VAL A 45 -2.76 -7.47 -1.94
N GLU A 46 -1.60 -8.08 -1.77
CA GLU A 46 -1.50 -9.39 -1.15
C GLU A 46 -0.85 -9.25 0.22
N ALA A 47 -1.29 -10.07 1.16
CA ALA A 47 -0.82 -10.10 2.53
C ALA A 47 -0.19 -11.45 2.82
N GLU A 48 0.92 -11.43 3.55
CA GLU A 48 1.61 -12.63 3.97
C GLU A 48 1.86 -12.56 5.47
N TRP A 49 1.59 -13.66 6.15
CA TRP A 49 1.88 -13.79 7.56
C TRP A 49 3.35 -14.12 7.73
N ARG A 50 4.06 -13.31 8.51
CA ARG A 50 5.48 -13.51 8.73
C ARG A 50 5.76 -13.83 10.19
N GLU A 51 6.55 -14.86 10.42
CA GLU A 51 7.03 -15.17 11.73
C GLU A 51 8.10 -14.17 12.14
N PRO A 52 8.18 -13.84 13.44
CA PRO A 52 9.18 -12.88 13.91
C PRO A 52 10.59 -13.46 13.77
N ALA A 53 11.56 -12.59 13.44
CA ALA A 53 12.94 -12.97 13.33
C ALA A 53 13.54 -13.36 14.68
N ARG A 54 12.94 -12.91 15.77
CA ARG A 54 13.39 -13.23 17.13
C ARG A 54 12.27 -13.88 17.93
N PRO A 55 12.56 -14.92 18.73
CA PRO A 55 11.57 -15.51 19.62
C PRO A 55 10.97 -14.46 20.56
N GLY A 56 9.68 -14.60 20.83
CA GLY A 56 8.97 -13.72 21.77
C GLY A 56 8.34 -12.48 21.17
N ARG A 57 8.57 -12.18 19.89
CA ARG A 57 7.88 -11.10 19.21
C ARG A 57 6.63 -11.63 18.51
N PRO A 58 5.54 -10.83 18.46
CA PRO A 58 4.33 -11.27 17.76
C PRO A 58 4.58 -11.37 16.26
N PRO A 59 3.92 -12.32 15.59
CA PRO A 59 3.95 -12.40 14.15
C PRO A 59 3.39 -11.13 13.51
N ARG A 60 3.83 -10.83 12.29
CA ARG A 60 3.41 -9.63 11.56
C ARG A 60 2.89 -9.99 10.18
N HIS A 61 1.92 -9.21 9.72
CA HIS A 61 1.54 -9.24 8.31
C HIS A 61 2.48 -8.35 7.51
N ALA A 62 2.90 -8.86 6.36
CA ALA A 62 3.60 -8.08 5.36
C ALA A 62 2.69 -7.92 4.16
N TYR A 63 2.80 -6.80 3.47
CA TYR A 63 1.92 -6.42 2.37
C TYR A 63 2.73 -5.99 1.16
N ARG A 64 2.23 -6.28 -0.02
CA ARG A 64 2.77 -5.75 -1.27
C ARG A 64 1.66 -5.67 -2.32
N LEU A 65 1.89 -4.86 -3.35
CA LEU A 65 0.94 -4.78 -4.46
C LEU A 65 0.96 -6.07 -5.27
N THR A 66 -0.23 -6.48 -5.72
CA THR A 66 -0.36 -7.49 -6.76
C THR A 66 -0.04 -6.84 -8.12
N ALA A 67 0.05 -7.65 -9.18
CA ALA A 67 0.17 -7.10 -10.54
C ALA A 67 -0.96 -6.13 -10.86
N GLN A 68 -2.18 -6.46 -10.44
CA GLN A 68 -3.35 -5.61 -10.62
C GLN A 68 -3.23 -4.31 -9.83
N GLY A 69 -2.75 -4.38 -8.58
CA GLY A 69 -2.54 -3.19 -7.75
C GLY A 69 -1.45 -2.29 -8.31
N LEU A 70 -0.37 -2.88 -8.83
CA LEU A 70 0.70 -2.12 -9.46
C LEU A 70 0.22 -1.41 -10.73
N ALA A 71 -0.59 -2.09 -11.53
CA ALA A 71 -1.20 -1.50 -12.73
C ALA A 71 -2.07 -0.29 -12.37
N LEU A 72 -2.87 -0.42 -11.31
CA LEU A 72 -3.69 0.69 -10.83
C LEU A 72 -2.84 1.85 -10.33
N ALA A 73 -1.77 1.56 -9.60
CA ALA A 73 -0.87 2.59 -9.10
C ALA A 73 -0.22 3.37 -10.24
N ARG A 74 0.22 2.67 -11.29
CA ARG A 74 0.81 3.29 -12.48
C ARG A 74 -0.19 4.13 -13.23
N GLU A 75 -1.41 3.64 -13.40
CA GLU A 75 -2.49 4.36 -14.07
C GLU A 75 -2.86 5.64 -13.31
N THR A 76 -2.99 5.55 -12.00
CA THR A 76 -3.29 6.69 -11.15
C THR A 76 -2.18 7.75 -11.22
N ALA A 77 -0.93 7.33 -11.19
CA ALA A 77 0.21 8.23 -11.32
C ALA A 77 0.24 8.90 -12.69
N ARG A 78 -0.08 8.15 -13.75
CA ARG A 78 -0.13 8.67 -15.12
C ARG A 78 -1.23 9.71 -15.27
N GLU A 79 -2.40 9.47 -14.71
CA GLU A 79 -3.51 10.42 -14.74
C GLU A 79 -3.15 11.72 -14.04
N ARG A 80 -2.47 11.64 -12.90
CA ARG A 80 -2.03 12.82 -12.14
C ARG A 80 -0.98 13.64 -12.88
N SER A 81 -0.18 13.00 -13.73
CA SER A 81 0.90 13.63 -14.47
C SER A 81 0.53 13.96 -15.92
N ALA A 82 -0.66 13.57 -16.38
CA ALA A 82 -1.06 13.74 -17.77
C ALA A 82 -1.17 15.22 -18.12
N PRO A 83 -0.70 15.62 -19.32
CA PRO A 83 -0.92 16.98 -19.81
C PRO A 83 -2.42 17.28 -19.91
N GLY A 84 -2.82 18.46 -19.46
CA GLY A 84 -4.23 18.85 -19.45
C GLY A 84 -5.02 18.32 -18.27
N PHE A 85 -4.45 17.47 -17.45
CA PHE A 85 -5.07 17.05 -16.20
C PHE A 85 -5.16 18.26 -15.27
N LYS A 86 -6.39 18.64 -14.97
CA LYS A 86 -6.60 19.71 -14.00
C LYS A 86 -7.05 19.08 -12.70
N GLU A 87 -6.21 19.25 -11.70
CA GLU A 87 -6.61 18.93 -10.37
C GLU A 87 -7.71 19.90 -9.98
N VAL A 88 -8.89 19.37 -9.72
CA VAL A 88 -10.01 20.21 -9.30
C VAL A 88 -9.75 20.57 -7.86
N PRO A 89 -9.58 21.86 -7.54
CA PRO A 89 -9.43 22.27 -6.15
C PRO A 89 -10.72 21.94 -5.40
N VAL A 90 -10.55 21.23 -4.35
CA VAL A 90 -11.67 20.79 -3.52
C VAL A 90 -11.87 21.80 -2.41
#